data_060825bd5cb10ae30f17095fa56e2064
#
_entry.id   060825bd5cb10ae30f17095fa56e2064
#
_cell.length_a   1.000
_cell.length_b   1.000
_cell.length_c   1.000
_cell.angle_alpha   90.00
_cell.angle_beta   90.00
_cell.angle_gamma   90.00
#
_symmetry.space_group_name_H-M   'P 1'
#
loop_
_entity.id
_entity.type
_entity.pdbx_description
1 polymer ?
#
loop_
_entity_poly.entity_id
_entity_poly.type
_entity_poly.pdbx_seq_one_letter_code
_entity_poly.pdbx_strand_id
1 'polypeptide(L)'
;MEQQAPWGAWQAQSPMFTQLVVKSMKKLYPEELADRSWDNVGLLVDNPDIERQRPSVLVTNDLTWQVADDAIRQGASVIVSYHPFIFSGLKSITSSDAQQATLLRLAKEGIAVYCPHTSVDAAPQGLNTWLADIVSGPHASQRSVAIPCPTAPESHAPAGYGTLGKFEKPVSLVEILKRLAAELGGLQHIMVASPVGADIKSTSVQSFGVCAGSGYDILKKADVELLVTGETSHHSALRAIQQGKTLVQVFHSNSERGYLHKVLAPRLEMELKAVVPEAKVVLSRFDKDPFTIYSINELD
;
A
#
# COMPACT_ATOMS: atom_id res chain seq x y z
N MET A 1 -2.71 31.87 45.64
CA MET A 1 -3.70 30.77 45.51
C MET A 1 -4.09 30.72 44.05
N GLU A 2 -3.38 29.92 43.28
CA GLU A 2 -3.77 29.61 41.91
C GLU A 2 -5.07 28.81 41.98
N GLN A 3 -6.12 29.35 41.41
CA GLN A 3 -7.37 28.61 41.20
C GLN A 3 -7.09 27.54 40.16
N GLN A 4 -6.92 26.30 40.60
CA GLN A 4 -7.03 25.15 39.69
C GLN A 4 -8.40 25.20 39.04
N ALA A 5 -8.41 25.38 37.71
CA ALA A 5 -9.64 25.25 36.93
C ALA A 5 -10.29 23.90 37.24
N PRO A 6 -11.57 23.85 37.63
CA PRO A 6 -12.24 22.60 37.90
C PRO A 6 -12.34 21.86 36.56
N TRP A 7 -11.80 20.65 36.52
CA TRP A 7 -11.80 19.78 35.34
C TRP A 7 -11.01 20.41 34.19
N GLY A 8 -9.70 20.15 34.14
CA GLY A 8 -8.81 20.67 33.09
C GLY A 8 -9.46 20.56 31.75
N ALA A 9 -9.46 21.66 30.99
CA ALA A 9 -9.97 21.66 29.63
C ALA A 9 -9.27 20.53 28.88
N TRP A 10 -10.06 19.61 28.29
CA TRP A 10 -9.55 18.53 27.45
C TRP A 10 -8.69 19.14 26.34
N GLN A 11 -7.37 18.97 26.41
CA GLN A 11 -6.46 19.35 25.34
C GLN A 11 -6.14 18.07 24.56
N ALA A 12 -6.88 17.88 23.48
CA ALA A 12 -6.63 16.79 22.56
C ALA A 12 -5.37 17.10 21.73
N GLN A 13 -4.21 16.66 22.16
CA GLN A 13 -2.98 16.74 21.36
C GLN A 13 -2.34 15.36 21.31
N SER A 14 -2.14 14.86 20.09
CA SER A 14 -1.24 13.73 19.86
C SER A 14 0.17 14.09 20.30
N PRO A 15 0.96 13.14 20.80
CA PRO A 15 2.37 13.34 21.13
C PRO A 15 3.16 13.92 19.98
N MET A 16 4.20 14.68 20.27
CA MET A 16 5.03 15.38 19.27
C MET A 16 5.58 14.44 18.19
N PHE A 17 6.02 13.23 18.57
CA PHE A 17 6.53 12.26 17.59
C PHE A 17 5.42 11.74 16.68
N THR A 18 4.23 11.44 17.21
CA THR A 18 3.05 11.05 16.40
C THR A 18 2.69 12.15 15.42
N GLN A 19 2.64 13.41 15.87
CA GLN A 19 2.39 14.56 14.98
C GLN A 19 3.44 14.68 13.87
N LEU A 20 4.72 14.44 14.18
CA LEU A 20 5.80 14.45 13.20
C LEU A 20 5.59 13.35 12.15
N VAL A 21 5.25 12.12 12.57
CA VAL A 21 4.96 11.01 11.63
C VAL A 21 3.78 11.37 10.72
N VAL A 22 2.68 11.84 11.29
CA VAL A 22 1.48 12.27 10.51
C VAL A 22 1.85 13.36 9.52
N LYS A 23 2.59 14.40 9.95
CA LYS A 23 3.05 15.49 9.07
C LYS A 23 3.94 14.97 7.94
N SER A 24 4.87 14.07 8.24
CA SER A 24 5.78 13.49 7.25
C SER A 24 5.02 12.63 6.24
N MET A 25 4.06 11.81 6.71
CA MET A 25 3.20 11.02 5.81
C MET A 25 2.35 11.92 4.91
N LYS A 26 1.72 12.97 5.45
CA LYS A 26 0.95 13.94 4.65
C LYS A 26 1.80 14.73 3.65
N LYS A 27 3.07 14.97 3.96
CA LYS A 27 4.01 15.59 3.02
C LYS A 27 4.35 14.67 1.86
N LEU A 28 4.57 13.37 2.13
CA LEU A 28 4.91 12.37 1.13
C LEU A 28 3.69 11.92 0.31
N TYR A 29 2.56 11.76 0.98
CA TYR A 29 1.30 11.24 0.44
C TYR A 29 0.13 12.03 1.04
N PRO A 30 -0.19 13.22 0.48
CA PRO A 30 -1.30 14.04 0.95
C PRO A 30 -2.60 13.24 1.02
N GLU A 31 -3.34 13.38 2.11
CA GLU A 31 -4.62 12.68 2.30
C GLU A 31 -5.70 13.10 1.28
N GLU A 32 -5.52 14.25 0.65
CA GLU A 32 -6.35 14.76 -0.46
C GLU A 32 -6.23 13.88 -1.72
N LEU A 33 -5.19 13.05 -1.82
CA LEU A 33 -5.01 12.07 -2.88
C LEU A 33 -5.89 10.83 -2.71
N ALA A 34 -6.42 10.58 -1.50
CA ALA A 34 -7.23 9.40 -1.24
C ALA A 34 -8.63 9.50 -1.83
N ASP A 35 -9.17 8.36 -2.24
CA ASP A 35 -10.59 8.27 -2.66
C ASP A 35 -11.51 8.26 -1.45
N ARG A 36 -11.84 9.44 -0.95
CA ARG A 36 -12.70 9.65 0.24
C ARG A 36 -14.14 9.17 0.06
N SER A 37 -14.54 8.72 -1.13
CA SER A 37 -15.89 8.20 -1.34
C SER A 37 -16.13 6.85 -0.64
N TRP A 38 -15.06 6.10 -0.38
CA TRP A 38 -15.13 4.77 0.26
C TRP A 38 -13.95 4.47 1.21
N ASP A 39 -12.82 5.15 1.04
CA ASP A 39 -11.60 4.86 1.79
C ASP A 39 -11.55 5.61 3.13
N ASN A 40 -10.82 5.05 4.09
CA ASN A 40 -10.61 5.63 5.42
C ASN A 40 -9.12 5.77 5.71
N VAL A 41 -8.55 6.94 5.41
CA VAL A 41 -7.13 7.24 5.56
C VAL A 41 -6.84 8.28 6.64
N GLY A 42 -5.63 8.28 7.14
CA GLY A 42 -5.13 9.23 8.13
C GLY A 42 -4.79 8.57 9.47
N LEU A 43 -4.77 9.36 10.52
CA LEU A 43 -4.58 8.87 11.90
C LEU A 43 -5.88 8.22 12.39
N LEU A 44 -5.93 6.88 12.37
CA LEU A 44 -7.13 6.12 12.71
C LEU A 44 -7.20 5.72 14.19
N VAL A 45 -6.05 5.59 14.83
CA VAL A 45 -5.92 5.37 16.28
C VAL A 45 -4.87 6.33 16.80
N ASP A 46 -5.23 7.17 17.74
CA ASP A 46 -4.29 8.10 18.38
C ASP A 46 -3.75 7.52 19.70
N ASN A 47 -2.65 8.07 20.17
CA ASN A 47 -2.03 7.72 21.43
C ASN A 47 -1.84 8.98 22.30
N PRO A 48 -2.62 9.17 23.36
CA PRO A 48 -2.52 10.32 24.24
C PRO A 48 -1.34 10.25 25.23
N ASP A 49 -0.62 9.13 25.32
CA ASP A 49 0.45 8.91 26.30
C ASP A 49 1.76 9.52 25.85
N ILE A 50 2.06 10.72 26.36
CA ILE A 50 3.27 11.50 26.03
C ILE A 50 4.53 10.89 26.64
N GLU A 51 4.44 10.20 27.78
CA GLU A 51 5.60 9.73 28.54
C GLU A 51 6.26 8.49 27.92
N ARG A 52 5.50 7.72 27.13
CA ARG A 52 5.97 6.46 26.50
C ARG A 52 6.51 6.61 25.09
N GLN A 53 6.57 7.83 24.57
CA GLN A 53 7.00 8.07 23.19
C GLN A 53 8.46 7.70 22.95
N ARG A 54 8.66 6.71 22.09
CA ARG A 54 9.97 6.39 21.50
C ARG A 54 9.97 6.84 20.05
N PRO A 55 11.07 7.35 19.49
CA PRO A 55 11.13 7.79 18.11
C PRO A 55 11.25 6.58 17.15
N SER A 56 10.27 5.70 17.19
CA SER A 56 10.22 4.46 16.40
C SER A 56 8.86 4.27 15.74
N VAL A 57 8.89 3.98 14.44
CA VAL A 57 7.71 3.67 13.60
C VAL A 57 7.86 2.26 13.05
N LEU A 58 6.79 1.46 13.12
CA LEU A 58 6.71 0.19 12.42
C LEU A 58 5.86 0.36 11.15
N VAL A 59 6.37 -0.10 10.01
CA VAL A 59 5.64 -0.12 8.73
C VAL A 59 5.20 -1.54 8.40
N THR A 60 3.97 -1.68 7.93
CA THR A 60 3.38 -2.97 7.54
C THR A 60 2.35 -2.76 6.42
N ASN A 61 2.10 -3.82 5.63
CA ASN A 61 0.97 -3.83 4.69
C ASN A 61 -0.36 -3.97 5.46
N ASP A 62 -0.44 -4.98 6.30
CA ASP A 62 -1.61 -5.33 7.09
C ASP A 62 -1.32 -5.30 8.58
N LEU A 63 -2.19 -4.67 9.36
CA LEU A 63 -2.09 -4.66 10.83
C LEU A 63 -2.86 -5.83 11.43
N THR A 64 -2.16 -6.93 11.66
CA THR A 64 -2.68 -8.10 12.37
C THR A 64 -2.31 -8.08 13.86
N TRP A 65 -2.87 -9.01 14.65
CA TRP A 65 -2.49 -9.20 16.05
C TRP A 65 -0.98 -9.46 16.21
N GLN A 66 -0.39 -10.26 15.31
CA GLN A 66 1.05 -10.60 15.33
C GLN A 66 1.91 -9.38 14.99
N VAL A 67 1.46 -8.54 14.06
CA VAL A 67 2.13 -7.27 13.73
C VAL A 67 2.07 -6.30 14.91
N ALA A 68 0.92 -6.20 15.59
CA ALA A 68 0.78 -5.38 16.79
C ALA A 68 1.72 -5.86 17.92
N ASP A 69 1.83 -7.17 18.11
CA ASP A 69 2.76 -7.76 19.08
C ASP A 69 4.23 -7.46 18.73
N ASP A 70 4.57 -7.49 17.44
CA ASP A 70 5.90 -7.12 16.96
C ASP A 70 6.20 -5.62 17.20
N ALA A 71 5.24 -4.74 16.93
CA ALA A 71 5.36 -3.30 17.19
C ALA A 71 5.62 -3.02 18.68
N ILE A 72 4.87 -3.66 19.57
CA ILE A 72 5.05 -3.55 21.02
C ILE A 72 6.46 -4.01 21.44
N ARG A 73 6.90 -5.17 20.96
CA ARG A 73 8.25 -5.70 21.27
C ARG A 73 9.37 -4.82 20.74
N GLN A 74 9.20 -4.22 19.59
CA GLN A 74 10.17 -3.31 18.99
C GLN A 74 10.09 -1.89 19.58
N GLY A 75 9.11 -1.61 20.45
CA GLY A 75 8.94 -0.32 21.10
C GLY A 75 8.51 0.78 20.13
N ALA A 76 7.72 0.44 19.11
CA ALA A 76 7.17 1.43 18.21
C ALA A 76 6.13 2.30 18.93
N SER A 77 6.14 3.61 18.67
CA SER A 77 5.12 4.55 19.11
C SER A 77 4.02 4.76 18.08
N VAL A 78 4.33 4.51 16.81
CA VAL A 78 3.39 4.64 15.70
C VAL A 78 3.53 3.43 14.79
N ILE A 79 2.40 2.92 14.31
CA ILE A 79 2.33 1.96 13.21
C ILE A 79 1.81 2.70 11.97
N VAL A 80 2.53 2.59 10.87
CA VAL A 80 2.04 2.97 9.54
C VAL A 80 1.59 1.68 8.85
N SER A 81 0.27 1.46 8.80
CA SER A 81 -0.35 0.33 8.12
C SER A 81 -0.89 0.79 6.77
N TYR A 82 -0.44 0.19 5.67
CA TYR A 82 -0.90 0.58 4.34
C TYR A 82 -2.41 0.44 4.23
N HIS A 83 -2.96 -0.75 4.52
CA HIS A 83 -4.39 -0.96 4.57
C HIS A 83 -5.03 -0.30 5.80
N PRO A 84 -6.23 0.29 5.66
CA PRO A 84 -6.94 0.89 6.78
C PRO A 84 -7.25 -0.12 7.88
N PHE A 85 -6.71 0.09 9.06
CA PHE A 85 -6.98 -0.76 10.21
C PHE A 85 -8.45 -0.67 10.66
N ILE A 86 -9.06 0.51 10.52
CA ILE A 86 -10.49 0.71 10.70
C ILE A 86 -11.05 1.10 9.34
N PHE A 87 -11.56 0.12 8.60
CA PHE A 87 -12.14 0.36 7.27
C PHE A 87 -13.59 0.85 7.37
N SER A 88 -14.40 0.16 8.19
CA SER A 88 -15.80 0.51 8.44
C SER A 88 -15.98 1.02 9.86
N GLY A 89 -16.98 1.87 10.09
CA GLY A 89 -17.30 2.40 11.42
C GLY A 89 -17.59 1.30 12.45
N LEU A 90 -16.95 1.39 13.62
CA LEU A 90 -17.15 0.46 14.73
C LEU A 90 -18.30 0.95 15.59
N LYS A 91 -19.27 0.07 15.90
CA LYS A 91 -20.39 0.34 16.82
C LYS A 91 -20.05 -0.01 18.28
N SER A 92 -19.06 -0.88 18.47
CA SER A 92 -18.55 -1.27 19.79
C SER A 92 -17.07 -1.63 19.64
N ILE A 93 -16.35 -1.65 20.77
CA ILE A 93 -14.96 -2.10 20.81
C ILE A 93 -14.87 -3.12 21.94
N THR A 94 -14.76 -4.40 21.58
CA THR A 94 -14.75 -5.53 22.51
C THR A 94 -13.63 -6.51 22.18
N SER A 95 -13.26 -7.38 23.10
CA SER A 95 -12.22 -8.40 22.88
C SER A 95 -12.72 -9.65 22.15
N SER A 96 -13.99 -9.70 21.74
CA SER A 96 -14.56 -10.85 21.03
C SER A 96 -14.22 -10.88 19.55
N ASP A 97 -13.77 -9.76 19.00
CA ASP A 97 -13.31 -9.62 17.63
C ASP A 97 -11.81 -9.36 17.62
N ALA A 98 -11.05 -10.02 16.74
CA ALA A 98 -9.59 -9.96 16.70
C ALA A 98 -9.06 -8.55 16.39
N GLN A 99 -9.71 -7.81 15.48
CA GLN A 99 -9.35 -6.44 15.12
C GLN A 99 -9.59 -5.50 16.31
N GLN A 100 -10.74 -5.60 16.95
CA GLN A 100 -11.10 -4.77 18.11
C GLN A 100 -10.21 -5.09 19.33
N ALA A 101 -9.87 -6.37 19.55
CA ALA A 101 -8.91 -6.79 20.57
C ALA A 101 -7.51 -6.18 20.30
N THR A 102 -7.08 -6.17 19.05
CA THR A 102 -5.84 -5.51 18.63
C THR A 102 -5.89 -4.00 18.90
N LEU A 103 -6.99 -3.33 18.58
CA LEU A 103 -7.20 -1.91 18.86
C LEU A 103 -7.10 -1.60 20.36
N LEU A 104 -7.80 -2.37 21.20
CA LEU A 104 -7.73 -2.22 22.66
C LEU A 104 -6.31 -2.39 23.20
N ARG A 105 -5.56 -3.35 22.64
CA ARG A 105 -4.17 -3.59 23.02
C ARG A 105 -3.27 -2.41 22.63
N LEU A 106 -3.38 -1.91 21.40
CA LEU A 106 -2.60 -0.76 20.95
C LEU A 106 -2.90 0.50 21.75
N ALA A 107 -4.18 0.76 22.05
CA ALA A 107 -4.60 1.87 22.91
C ALA A 107 -4.00 1.76 24.33
N LYS A 108 -4.01 0.55 24.92
CA LYS A 108 -3.37 0.29 26.23
C LYS A 108 -1.87 0.54 26.20
N GLU A 109 -1.19 0.17 25.11
CA GLU A 109 0.26 0.32 24.95
C GLU A 109 0.66 1.73 24.46
N GLY A 110 -0.30 2.63 24.23
CA GLY A 110 -0.03 3.98 23.77
C GLY A 110 0.56 4.03 22.36
N ILE A 111 0.12 3.16 21.46
CA ILE A 111 0.61 3.07 20.06
C ILE A 111 -0.43 3.63 19.11
N ALA A 112 -0.05 4.65 18.32
CA ALA A 112 -0.88 5.23 17.29
C ALA A 112 -0.86 4.40 15.99
N VAL A 113 -1.93 4.52 15.18
CA VAL A 113 -2.02 3.87 13.85
C VAL A 113 -2.39 4.90 12.81
N TYR A 114 -1.53 5.05 11.81
CA TYR A 114 -1.75 5.86 10.62
C TYR A 114 -1.87 4.98 9.37
N CYS A 115 -2.87 5.24 8.54
CA CYS A 115 -3.13 4.45 7.34
C CYS A 115 -3.19 5.36 6.10
N PRO A 116 -2.23 5.27 5.15
CA PRO A 116 -2.20 6.12 3.98
C PRO A 116 -2.98 5.59 2.78
N HIS A 117 -3.11 4.27 2.62
CA HIS A 117 -3.84 3.50 1.59
C HIS A 117 -3.87 4.18 0.21
N THR A 118 -5.04 4.54 -0.31
CA THR A 118 -5.19 5.07 -1.68
C THR A 118 -4.48 6.41 -1.92
N SER A 119 -4.06 7.13 -0.88
CA SER A 119 -3.20 8.30 -1.08
C SER A 119 -1.80 7.93 -1.59
N VAL A 120 -1.29 6.75 -1.22
CA VAL A 120 -0.04 6.19 -1.75
C VAL A 120 -0.23 5.72 -3.20
N ASP A 121 -1.40 5.16 -3.52
CA ASP A 121 -1.72 4.69 -4.87
C ASP A 121 -1.77 5.82 -5.88
N ALA A 122 -2.36 6.94 -5.49
CA ALA A 122 -2.57 8.08 -6.36
C ALA A 122 -1.35 9.03 -6.47
N ALA A 123 -0.39 8.92 -5.57
CA ALA A 123 0.79 9.80 -5.56
C ALA A 123 1.63 9.63 -6.84
N PRO A 124 2.16 10.72 -7.44
CA PRO A 124 2.97 10.66 -8.66
C PRO A 124 4.21 9.78 -8.56
N GLN A 125 4.80 9.69 -7.38
CA GLN A 125 5.92 8.80 -7.07
C GLN A 125 5.47 7.70 -6.09
N GLY A 126 4.21 7.27 -6.24
CA GLY A 126 3.56 6.29 -5.39
C GLY A 126 3.69 4.88 -5.91
N LEU A 127 2.86 4.02 -5.33
CA LEU A 127 2.91 2.58 -5.52
C LEU A 127 2.68 2.17 -6.98
N ASN A 128 1.71 2.77 -7.66
CA ASN A 128 1.40 2.40 -9.05
C ASN A 128 2.48 2.87 -10.04
N THR A 129 3.15 4.00 -9.78
CA THR A 129 4.31 4.43 -10.57
C THR A 129 5.47 3.45 -10.39
N TRP A 130 5.77 3.04 -9.16
CA TRP A 130 6.79 2.05 -8.85
C TRP A 130 6.50 0.69 -9.53
N LEU A 131 5.25 0.21 -9.48
CA LEU A 131 4.86 -1.03 -10.17
C LEU A 131 5.02 -0.90 -11.70
N ALA A 132 4.69 0.27 -12.26
CA ALA A 132 4.89 0.57 -13.65
C ALA A 132 6.39 0.63 -14.04
N ASP A 133 7.26 1.09 -13.14
CA ASP A 133 8.71 1.05 -13.34
C ASP A 133 9.24 -0.39 -13.39
N ILE A 134 8.70 -1.28 -12.57
CA ILE A 134 9.01 -2.71 -12.63
C ILE A 134 8.58 -3.29 -13.99
N VAL A 135 7.36 -3.00 -14.44
CA VAL A 135 6.88 -3.47 -15.74
C VAL A 135 7.74 -2.96 -16.88
N SER A 136 8.17 -1.71 -16.85
CA SER A 136 9.01 -1.15 -17.92
C SER A 136 10.44 -1.62 -17.84
N GLY A 137 11.03 -1.72 -16.67
CA GLY A 137 12.45 -2.02 -16.50
C GLY A 137 13.32 -1.03 -17.29
N PRO A 138 14.25 -1.52 -18.14
CA PRO A 138 15.13 -0.67 -18.91
C PRO A 138 14.47 -0.04 -20.17
N HIS A 139 13.22 -0.40 -20.47
CA HIS A 139 12.56 0.04 -21.70
C HIS A 139 11.88 1.40 -21.49
N ALA A 140 12.20 2.35 -22.37
CA ALA A 140 11.55 3.66 -22.36
C ALA A 140 10.06 3.53 -22.64
N SER A 141 9.26 4.26 -21.86
CA SER A 141 7.81 4.29 -22.01
C SER A 141 7.24 5.67 -21.67
N GLN A 142 6.23 6.09 -22.42
CA GLN A 142 5.41 7.23 -22.07
C GLN A 142 4.40 6.82 -21.00
N ARG A 143 4.20 7.67 -20.00
CA ARG A 143 3.35 7.37 -18.83
C ARG A 143 2.20 8.35 -18.69
N SER A 144 1.09 7.84 -18.20
CA SER A 144 -0.07 8.64 -17.78
C SER A 144 -0.81 7.93 -16.65
N VAL A 145 -1.65 8.68 -15.94
CA VAL A 145 -2.55 8.08 -14.94
C VAL A 145 -3.76 7.45 -15.63
N ALA A 146 -4.28 6.33 -15.09
CA ALA A 146 -5.47 5.69 -15.63
C ALA A 146 -6.75 6.45 -15.26
N ILE A 147 -6.88 6.86 -14.00
CA ILE A 147 -7.98 7.70 -13.51
C ILE A 147 -7.37 8.88 -12.74
N PRO A 148 -7.51 10.14 -13.24
CA PRO A 148 -6.99 11.31 -12.54
C PRO A 148 -7.62 11.50 -11.15
N CYS A 149 -6.83 11.97 -10.19
CA CYS A 149 -7.31 12.40 -8.88
C CYS A 149 -7.65 13.90 -8.92
N PRO A 150 -8.93 14.30 -8.89
CA PRO A 150 -9.31 15.70 -9.05
C PRO A 150 -9.00 16.56 -7.83
N THR A 151 -8.76 15.96 -6.68
CA THR A 151 -8.45 16.62 -5.41
C THR A 151 -6.95 16.74 -5.15
N ALA A 152 -6.11 16.34 -6.11
CA ALA A 152 -4.67 16.37 -5.96
C ALA A 152 -4.16 17.80 -5.75
N PRO A 153 -3.33 18.04 -4.71
CA PRO A 153 -2.67 19.32 -4.54
C PRO A 153 -1.68 19.57 -5.69
N GLU A 154 -1.49 20.82 -6.06
CA GLU A 154 -0.61 21.22 -7.18
C GLU A 154 0.81 20.65 -7.07
N SER A 155 1.33 20.55 -5.85
CA SER A 155 2.66 19.96 -5.55
C SER A 155 2.77 18.47 -5.90
N HIS A 156 1.64 17.79 -6.10
CA HIS A 156 1.53 16.36 -6.42
C HIS A 156 0.82 16.10 -7.74
N ALA A 157 0.67 17.09 -8.59
CA ALA A 157 0.12 16.91 -9.93
C ALA A 157 1.21 16.49 -10.94
N PRO A 158 0.90 15.59 -11.93
CA PRO A 158 -0.35 14.84 -12.07
C PRO A 158 -0.41 13.65 -11.10
N ALA A 159 -1.54 13.47 -10.45
CA ALA A 159 -1.81 12.34 -9.57
C ALA A 159 -3.06 11.58 -10.02
N GLY A 160 -3.13 10.30 -9.66
CA GLY A 160 -4.30 9.49 -9.98
C GLY A 160 -4.07 8.01 -9.76
N TYR A 161 -5.14 7.25 -9.87
CA TYR A 161 -5.18 5.82 -9.60
C TYR A 161 -4.80 5.02 -10.84
N GLY A 162 -3.88 4.07 -10.66
CA GLY A 162 -3.31 3.27 -11.74
C GLY A 162 -2.40 4.07 -12.67
N THR A 163 -1.46 3.38 -13.29
CA THR A 163 -0.52 3.96 -14.25
C THR A 163 -0.65 3.24 -15.59
N LEU A 164 -0.78 4.00 -16.67
CA LEU A 164 -0.72 3.49 -18.04
C LEU A 164 0.67 3.77 -18.62
N GLY A 165 1.15 2.85 -19.46
CA GLY A 165 2.42 2.99 -20.15
C GLY A 165 2.34 2.54 -21.60
N LYS A 166 3.08 3.24 -22.48
CA LYS A 166 3.27 2.86 -23.86
C LYS A 166 4.75 2.80 -24.17
N PHE A 167 5.23 1.62 -24.51
CA PHE A 167 6.63 1.40 -24.88
C PHE A 167 6.94 2.00 -26.26
N GLU A 168 8.15 2.44 -26.47
CA GLU A 168 8.63 2.87 -27.79
C GLU A 168 8.71 1.69 -28.76
N LYS A 169 9.03 0.50 -28.27
CA LYS A 169 9.10 -0.76 -29.01
C LYS A 169 8.41 -1.86 -28.22
N PRO A 170 7.78 -2.85 -28.86
CA PRO A 170 7.18 -3.99 -28.18
C PRO A 170 8.20 -4.71 -27.28
N VAL A 171 7.77 -5.09 -26.08
CA VAL A 171 8.58 -5.78 -25.07
C VAL A 171 8.02 -7.18 -24.86
N SER A 172 8.90 -8.18 -24.73
CA SER A 172 8.52 -9.57 -24.50
C SER A 172 7.71 -9.71 -23.19
N LEU A 173 6.57 -10.37 -23.27
CA LEU A 173 5.76 -10.66 -22.08
C LEU A 173 6.54 -11.52 -21.07
N VAL A 174 7.33 -12.50 -21.54
CA VAL A 174 8.16 -13.34 -20.67
C VAL A 174 9.18 -12.49 -19.89
N GLU A 175 9.79 -11.49 -20.53
CA GLU A 175 10.71 -10.58 -19.85
C GLU A 175 10.01 -9.80 -18.74
N ILE A 176 8.82 -9.26 -19.02
CA ILE A 176 8.01 -8.53 -18.02
C ILE A 176 7.65 -9.44 -16.86
N LEU A 177 7.16 -10.67 -17.12
CA LEU A 177 6.80 -11.64 -16.08
C LEU A 177 7.97 -12.01 -15.18
N LYS A 178 9.14 -12.27 -15.76
CA LYS A 178 10.37 -12.58 -15.01
C LYS A 178 10.79 -11.40 -14.10
N ARG A 179 10.68 -10.18 -14.60
CA ARG A 179 11.01 -8.97 -13.85
C ARG A 179 10.03 -8.73 -12.72
N LEU A 180 8.72 -8.86 -12.98
CA LEU A 180 7.70 -8.81 -11.93
C LEU A 180 7.98 -9.85 -10.84
N ALA A 181 8.25 -11.10 -11.21
CA ALA A 181 8.56 -12.16 -10.26
C ALA A 181 9.77 -11.82 -9.38
N ALA A 182 10.86 -11.34 -9.98
CA ALA A 182 12.09 -11.00 -9.27
C ALA A 182 11.91 -9.80 -8.33
N GLU A 183 11.30 -8.71 -8.81
CA GLU A 183 11.19 -7.45 -8.08
C GLU A 183 10.13 -7.46 -6.99
N LEU A 184 9.09 -8.29 -7.14
CA LEU A 184 8.01 -8.45 -6.15
C LEU A 184 8.31 -9.51 -5.07
N GLY A 185 9.57 -9.83 -4.85
CA GLY A 185 9.99 -10.70 -3.76
C GLY A 185 10.36 -12.13 -4.17
N GLY A 186 10.68 -12.37 -5.43
CA GLY A 186 11.08 -13.68 -5.93
C GLY A 186 9.91 -14.64 -6.07
N LEU A 187 8.79 -14.16 -6.66
CA LEU A 187 7.58 -14.96 -6.84
C LEU A 187 7.87 -16.20 -7.68
N GLN A 188 7.48 -17.37 -7.17
CA GLN A 188 7.60 -18.64 -7.89
C GLN A 188 6.42 -18.86 -8.85
N HIS A 189 5.30 -18.19 -8.63
CA HIS A 189 4.05 -18.32 -9.38
C HIS A 189 3.43 -16.96 -9.66
N ILE A 190 2.93 -16.80 -10.88
CA ILE A 190 2.15 -15.65 -11.34
C ILE A 190 0.96 -16.19 -12.12
N MET A 191 -0.22 -15.63 -11.91
CA MET A 191 -1.40 -15.98 -12.67
C MET A 191 -1.49 -15.15 -13.94
N VAL A 192 -1.66 -15.80 -15.09
CA VAL A 192 -1.77 -15.13 -16.39
C VAL A 192 -3.01 -15.61 -17.12
N ALA A 193 -3.88 -14.68 -17.48
CA ALA A 193 -4.99 -14.91 -18.39
C ALA A 193 -4.66 -14.27 -19.74
N SER A 194 -4.61 -15.07 -20.79
CA SER A 194 -4.24 -14.66 -22.15
C SER A 194 -5.40 -14.90 -23.13
N PRO A 195 -5.53 -14.09 -24.20
CA PRO A 195 -6.50 -14.35 -25.26
C PRO A 195 -6.33 -15.75 -25.85
N VAL A 196 -7.44 -16.32 -26.34
CA VAL A 196 -7.44 -17.64 -26.95
C VAL A 196 -6.49 -17.69 -28.13
N GLY A 197 -5.59 -18.68 -28.15
CA GLY A 197 -4.57 -18.84 -29.19
C GLY A 197 -3.30 -18.02 -29.00
N ALA A 198 -3.24 -17.16 -27.98
CA ALA A 198 -1.99 -16.46 -27.67
C ALA A 198 -0.99 -17.39 -26.97
N ASP A 199 0.26 -17.40 -27.46
CA ASP A 199 1.37 -18.07 -26.77
C ASP A 199 2.19 -17.07 -25.99
N ILE A 200 2.23 -17.24 -24.67
CA ILE A 200 2.95 -16.36 -23.74
C ILE A 200 4.43 -16.20 -24.14
N LYS A 201 5.05 -17.26 -24.67
CA LYS A 201 6.48 -17.27 -24.99
C LYS A 201 6.82 -16.40 -26.20
N SER A 202 5.89 -16.25 -27.14
CA SER A 202 6.05 -15.43 -28.34
C SER A 202 5.33 -14.09 -28.29
N THR A 203 4.52 -13.86 -27.25
CA THR A 203 3.78 -12.61 -27.08
C THR A 203 4.73 -11.45 -26.69
N SER A 204 4.57 -10.32 -27.38
CA SER A 204 5.16 -9.03 -27.03
C SER A 204 4.05 -8.00 -26.90
N VAL A 205 4.22 -7.03 -26.02
CA VAL A 205 3.23 -5.97 -25.74
C VAL A 205 3.85 -4.60 -25.90
N GLN A 206 3.08 -3.66 -26.44
CA GLN A 206 3.52 -2.28 -26.63
C GLN A 206 2.86 -1.32 -25.64
N SER A 207 1.79 -1.75 -24.96
CA SER A 207 1.11 -0.92 -23.96
C SER A 207 0.71 -1.75 -22.74
N PHE A 208 0.68 -1.08 -21.59
CA PHE A 208 0.32 -1.71 -20.34
C PHE A 208 -0.42 -0.76 -19.41
N GLY A 209 -1.19 -1.34 -18.50
CA GLY A 209 -1.79 -0.65 -17.36
C GLY A 209 -1.48 -1.42 -16.08
N VAL A 210 -1.14 -0.72 -15.02
CA VAL A 210 -0.89 -1.31 -13.71
C VAL A 210 -1.75 -0.64 -12.64
N CYS A 211 -2.29 -1.45 -11.74
CA CYS A 211 -2.90 -0.98 -10.51
C CYS A 211 -2.78 -2.09 -9.46
N ALA A 212 -2.13 -1.78 -8.33
CA ALA A 212 -1.89 -2.73 -7.26
C ALA A 212 -3.20 -3.16 -6.56
N GLY A 213 -3.10 -4.17 -5.70
CA GLY A 213 -4.23 -4.70 -4.95
C GLY A 213 -5.36 -5.23 -5.86
N SER A 214 -6.60 -4.89 -5.58
CA SER A 214 -7.79 -5.23 -6.39
C SER A 214 -8.06 -4.19 -7.50
N GLY A 215 -7.01 -3.74 -8.19
CA GLY A 215 -7.01 -2.59 -9.09
C GLY A 215 -7.67 -2.77 -10.46
N TYR A 216 -8.25 -3.93 -10.78
CA TYR A 216 -8.83 -4.20 -12.10
C TYR A 216 -9.89 -3.17 -12.51
N ASP A 217 -10.73 -2.72 -11.59
CA ASP A 217 -11.81 -1.76 -11.91
C ASP A 217 -11.27 -0.40 -12.36
N ILE A 218 -10.09 -0.01 -11.93
CA ILE A 218 -9.36 1.17 -12.39
C ILE A 218 -8.90 0.99 -13.85
N LEU A 219 -8.48 -0.24 -14.20
CA LEU A 219 -7.85 -0.56 -15.49
C LEU A 219 -8.82 -1.06 -16.56
N LYS A 220 -10.02 -1.52 -16.21
CA LYS A 220 -10.94 -2.23 -17.13
C LYS A 220 -11.33 -1.48 -18.40
N LYS A 221 -11.23 -0.14 -18.39
CA LYS A 221 -11.53 0.73 -19.55
C LYS A 221 -10.28 1.21 -20.29
N ALA A 222 -9.07 0.91 -19.77
CA ALA A 222 -7.84 1.35 -20.40
C ALA A 222 -7.63 0.66 -21.75
N ASP A 223 -7.24 1.43 -22.75
CA ASP A 223 -6.90 0.90 -24.09
C ASP A 223 -5.43 0.49 -24.11
N VAL A 224 -5.16 -0.68 -23.55
CA VAL A 224 -3.81 -1.26 -23.43
C VAL A 224 -3.86 -2.77 -23.64
N GLU A 225 -2.73 -3.35 -24.02
CA GLU A 225 -2.59 -4.79 -24.35
C GLU A 225 -2.33 -5.66 -23.12
N LEU A 226 -1.65 -5.10 -22.10
CA LEU A 226 -1.31 -5.80 -20.85
C LEU A 226 -1.93 -5.09 -19.65
N LEU A 227 -2.60 -5.85 -18.79
CA LEU A 227 -3.08 -5.40 -17.48
C LEU A 227 -2.31 -6.14 -16.37
N VAL A 228 -1.78 -5.40 -15.41
CA VAL A 228 -1.10 -5.96 -14.23
C VAL A 228 -1.81 -5.46 -12.97
N THR A 229 -2.25 -6.39 -12.12
CA THR A 229 -2.93 -6.09 -10.86
C THR A 229 -2.56 -7.12 -9.79
N GLY A 230 -2.86 -6.84 -8.54
CA GLY A 230 -2.68 -7.81 -7.45
C GLY A 230 -3.63 -8.98 -7.62
N GLU A 231 -4.91 -8.71 -7.67
CA GLU A 231 -5.97 -9.73 -7.82
C GLU A 231 -7.19 -9.21 -8.58
N THR A 232 -7.98 -10.12 -9.12
CA THR A 232 -9.31 -9.82 -9.68
C THR A 232 -10.17 -11.08 -9.77
N SER A 233 -11.45 -10.88 -10.14
CA SER A 233 -12.42 -11.98 -10.27
C SER A 233 -12.24 -12.78 -11.56
N HIS A 234 -12.75 -14.03 -11.54
CA HIS A 234 -12.85 -14.89 -12.74
C HIS A 234 -13.52 -14.17 -13.92
N HIS A 235 -14.65 -13.49 -13.70
CA HIS A 235 -15.36 -12.79 -14.76
C HIS A 235 -14.60 -11.57 -15.31
N SER A 236 -13.84 -10.88 -14.47
CA SER A 236 -12.97 -9.80 -14.91
C SER A 236 -11.85 -10.30 -15.81
N ALA A 237 -11.25 -11.45 -15.48
CA ALA A 237 -10.24 -12.11 -16.32
C ALA A 237 -10.83 -12.54 -17.67
N LEU A 238 -12.01 -13.18 -17.68
CA LEU A 238 -12.72 -13.52 -18.91
C LEU A 238 -12.98 -12.30 -19.78
N ARG A 239 -13.43 -11.19 -19.19
CA ARG A 239 -13.68 -9.95 -19.93
C ARG A 239 -12.38 -9.41 -20.56
N ALA A 240 -11.27 -9.39 -19.82
CA ALA A 240 -9.99 -8.92 -20.34
C ALA A 240 -9.54 -9.72 -21.57
N ILE A 241 -9.54 -11.05 -21.48
CA ILE A 241 -9.11 -11.92 -22.60
C ILE A 241 -10.04 -11.83 -23.81
N GLN A 242 -11.34 -11.65 -23.61
CA GLN A 242 -12.31 -11.43 -24.70
C GLN A 242 -12.11 -10.08 -25.41
N GLN A 243 -11.50 -9.11 -24.72
CA GLN A 243 -11.08 -7.83 -25.30
C GLN A 243 -9.69 -7.91 -25.97
N GLY A 244 -9.10 -9.08 -26.07
CA GLY A 244 -7.78 -9.28 -26.64
C GLY A 244 -6.62 -8.85 -25.73
N LYS A 245 -6.88 -8.64 -24.43
CA LYS A 245 -5.88 -8.19 -23.45
C LYS A 245 -5.31 -9.38 -22.66
N THR A 246 -4.02 -9.30 -22.36
CA THR A 246 -3.40 -10.19 -21.36
C THR A 246 -3.57 -9.58 -19.97
N LEU A 247 -4.00 -10.38 -19.00
CA LEU A 247 -4.13 -9.99 -17.60
C LEU A 247 -3.16 -10.80 -16.74
N VAL A 248 -2.38 -10.10 -15.92
CA VAL A 248 -1.44 -10.68 -14.96
C VAL A 248 -1.85 -10.34 -13.55
N GLN A 249 -1.93 -11.35 -12.69
CA GLN A 249 -2.15 -11.21 -11.25
C GLN A 249 -0.93 -11.69 -10.47
N VAL A 250 -0.43 -10.85 -9.57
CA VAL A 250 0.76 -11.12 -8.76
C VAL A 250 0.44 -11.35 -7.28
N PHE A 251 -0.85 -11.53 -6.94
CA PHE A 251 -1.47 -11.54 -5.61
C PHE A 251 -1.51 -10.16 -4.95
N HIS A 252 -2.53 -9.95 -4.11
CA HIS A 252 -2.89 -8.64 -3.56
C HIS A 252 -1.68 -7.95 -2.93
N SER A 253 -1.25 -8.44 -1.78
CA SER A 253 -0.21 -7.79 -0.98
C SER A 253 1.20 -7.90 -1.60
N ASN A 254 1.45 -8.83 -2.51
CA ASN A 254 2.72 -8.90 -3.25
C ASN A 254 2.90 -7.71 -4.21
N SER A 255 1.79 -7.16 -4.75
CA SER A 255 1.83 -5.96 -5.58
C SER A 255 2.15 -4.69 -4.79
N GLU A 256 2.11 -4.73 -3.45
CA GLU A 256 2.17 -3.58 -2.55
C GLU A 256 3.38 -3.59 -1.63
N ARG A 257 3.61 -4.71 -0.92
CA ARG A 257 4.62 -4.84 0.14
C ARG A 257 6.02 -4.39 -0.28
N GLY A 258 6.43 -4.71 -1.50
CA GLY A 258 7.73 -4.31 -2.03
C GLY A 258 7.94 -2.80 -2.05
N TYR A 259 6.90 -2.04 -2.38
CA TYR A 259 6.93 -0.58 -2.33
C TYR A 259 7.10 -0.06 -0.90
N LEU A 260 6.36 -0.61 0.06
CA LEU A 260 6.47 -0.19 1.45
C LEU A 260 7.90 -0.36 1.98
N HIS A 261 8.52 -1.48 1.65
CA HIS A 261 9.87 -1.82 2.10
C HIS A 261 10.95 -1.00 1.38
N LYS A 262 10.86 -0.90 0.05
CA LYS A 262 11.93 -0.33 -0.78
C LYS A 262 11.82 1.20 -0.92
N VAL A 263 10.63 1.78 -0.73
CA VAL A 263 10.38 3.19 -1.02
C VAL A 263 9.76 3.93 0.16
N LEU A 264 8.59 3.51 0.66
CA LEU A 264 7.86 4.26 1.70
C LEU A 264 8.66 4.34 3.00
N ALA A 265 9.11 3.20 3.54
CA ALA A 265 9.82 3.17 4.81
C ALA A 265 11.14 3.98 4.78
N PRO A 266 12.01 3.87 3.74
CA PRO A 266 13.20 4.71 3.65
C PRO A 266 12.90 6.21 3.51
N ARG A 267 11.86 6.59 2.74
CA ARG A 267 11.47 7.99 2.59
C ARG A 267 10.94 8.56 3.90
N LEU A 268 10.09 7.81 4.61
CA LEU A 268 9.59 8.22 5.91
C LEU A 268 10.73 8.37 6.91
N GLU A 269 11.67 7.43 6.95
CA GLU A 269 12.84 7.51 7.85
C GLU A 269 13.68 8.75 7.57
N MET A 270 13.90 9.09 6.32
CA MET A 270 14.62 10.31 5.93
C MET A 270 13.92 11.58 6.42
N GLU A 271 12.60 11.69 6.26
CA GLU A 271 11.80 12.83 6.74
C GLU A 271 11.85 12.95 8.27
N LEU A 272 11.73 11.82 8.98
CA LEU A 272 11.77 11.81 10.44
C LEU A 272 13.15 12.17 10.99
N LYS A 273 14.22 11.61 10.43
CA LYS A 273 15.60 11.87 10.85
C LYS A 273 16.06 13.32 10.61
N ALA A 274 15.44 14.01 9.67
CA ALA A 274 15.69 15.43 9.46
C ALA A 274 15.29 16.31 10.65
N VAL A 275 14.40 15.82 11.52
CA VAL A 275 13.90 16.52 12.72
C VAL A 275 14.34 15.80 14.00
N VAL A 276 14.31 14.49 14.02
CA VAL A 276 14.66 13.61 15.15
C VAL A 276 15.72 12.62 14.67
N PRO A 277 17.02 12.91 14.83
CA PRO A 277 18.12 12.11 14.27
C PRO A 277 18.12 10.64 14.69
N GLU A 278 17.63 10.32 15.88
CA GLU A 278 17.52 8.96 16.43
C GLU A 278 16.26 8.22 15.97
N ALA A 279 15.38 8.84 15.17
CA ALA A 279 14.17 8.20 14.67
C ALA A 279 14.49 6.94 13.85
N LYS A 280 13.68 5.91 14.04
CA LYS A 280 13.81 4.62 13.36
C LYS A 280 12.52 4.25 12.67
N VAL A 281 12.64 3.72 11.47
CA VAL A 281 11.52 3.07 10.76
C VAL A 281 11.88 1.61 10.58
N VAL A 282 11.06 0.72 11.15
CA VAL A 282 11.27 -0.72 11.11
C VAL A 282 10.13 -1.40 10.34
N LEU A 283 10.43 -2.54 9.74
CA LEU A 283 9.46 -3.36 9.03
C LEU A 283 9.00 -4.50 9.92
N SER A 284 7.72 -4.84 9.88
CA SER A 284 7.24 -6.00 10.63
C SER A 284 7.72 -7.31 9.99
N ARG A 285 8.21 -8.23 10.82
CA ARG A 285 8.57 -9.60 10.41
C ARG A 285 7.35 -10.49 10.15
N PHE A 286 6.18 -10.04 10.57
CA PHE A 286 4.92 -10.77 10.44
C PHE A 286 4.05 -10.22 9.29
N ASP A 287 4.57 -9.22 8.55
CA ASP A 287 3.95 -8.72 7.32
C ASP A 287 4.21 -9.71 6.18
N LYS A 288 3.19 -10.49 5.86
CA LYS A 288 3.26 -11.52 4.81
C LYS A 288 1.90 -11.71 4.15
N ASP A 289 1.91 -12.25 2.92
CA ASP A 289 0.67 -12.65 2.24
C ASP A 289 -0.07 -13.71 3.08
N PRO A 290 -1.41 -13.62 3.21
CA PRO A 290 -2.21 -14.61 3.93
C PRO A 290 -2.27 -15.96 3.21
N PHE A 291 -2.03 -15.99 1.90
CA PHE A 291 -2.07 -17.21 1.10
C PHE A 291 -0.69 -17.82 0.91
N THR A 292 -0.64 -19.13 0.96
CA THR A 292 0.52 -19.92 0.58
C THR A 292 0.13 -20.84 -0.57
N ILE A 293 0.93 -20.85 -1.63
CA ILE A 293 0.69 -21.74 -2.78
C ILE A 293 1.43 -23.05 -2.52
N TYR A 294 0.69 -24.15 -2.51
CA TYR A 294 1.24 -25.49 -2.41
C TYR A 294 1.13 -26.21 -3.76
N SER A 295 2.18 -26.91 -4.15
CA SER A 295 2.06 -28.01 -5.11
C SER A 295 1.48 -29.21 -4.39
N ILE A 296 0.40 -29.80 -4.92
CA ILE A 296 -0.20 -31.01 -4.30
C ILE A 296 0.82 -32.15 -4.20
N ASN A 297 1.76 -32.23 -5.15
CA ASN A 297 2.82 -33.24 -5.14
C ASN A 297 3.89 -33.02 -4.04
N GLU A 298 3.87 -31.89 -3.36
CA GLU A 298 4.80 -31.54 -2.25
C GLU A 298 4.15 -31.74 -0.88
N LEU A 299 2.92 -32.25 -0.82
CA LEU A 299 2.18 -32.47 0.44
C LEU A 299 2.24 -33.94 0.92
N ASP A 300 2.99 -34.82 0.25
CA ASP A 300 3.21 -36.23 0.62
C ASP A 300 4.31 -36.41 1.68
#